data_f3a464ab1818e87f4383c853031612ad
#
_entry.id   f3a464ab1818e87f4383c853031612ad
#
_cell.length_a   1.000
_cell.length_b   1.000
_cell.length_c   1.000
_cell.angle_alpha   90.00
_cell.angle_beta   90.00
_cell.angle_gamma   90.00
#
_symmetry.space_group_name_H-M   'P 1'
#
loop_
_entity.id
_entity.type
_entity.pdbx_description
1 polymer ?
#
loop_
_entity_poly.entity_id
_entity_poly.type
_entity_poly.pdbx_seq_one_letter_code
_entity_poly.pdbx_strand_id
1 'polypeptide(L)'
;MAVSIRILAAWLALAIGPAVQAAAPPDLSGRWLPVTSLSTPWPEPLPLTPSARQRLADFQPDRDEPAGFCMPLGTPRNTLSGTSPLEVLQTADRVYFVFQPNLLNTETRRVYLDDRPVPDQAQLPPTWLGTSRGRWEGSVLKVQTVGLEPQALLAGNGLSHGPKFRLTEHWHLGRDTQRGRILIDDLLLDDPDAFTAPIRLRRVFAWAPDATLQDGHCSERLWIDALWRHRLAEHAIATRAGKPKPTPERVRGARETGQ
;
A
#
# COMPACT_ATOMS: atom_id res chain seq x y z
N MET A 1 -1.36 -72.14 52.96
CA MET A 1 -1.19 -70.67 53.07
C MET A 1 -1.23 -70.08 51.70
N ALA A 2 -2.33 -69.46 51.29
CA ALA A 2 -2.52 -68.85 49.99
C ALA A 2 -2.52 -67.32 50.16
N VAL A 3 -1.56 -66.64 49.57
CA VAL A 3 -1.42 -65.19 49.58
C VAL A 3 -2.13 -64.60 48.38
N SER A 4 -3.24 -63.90 48.60
CA SER A 4 -4.00 -63.21 47.55
C SER A 4 -3.39 -61.81 47.31
N ILE A 5 -2.78 -61.60 46.13
CA ILE A 5 -2.31 -60.30 45.69
C ILE A 5 -3.50 -59.56 45.05
N ARG A 6 -3.94 -58.44 45.69
CA ARG A 6 -4.91 -57.49 45.11
C ARG A 6 -4.19 -56.45 44.30
N ILE A 7 -4.35 -56.49 42.97
CA ILE A 7 -3.84 -55.44 42.06
C ILE A 7 -4.86 -54.32 42.07
N LEU A 8 -4.46 -53.14 42.64
CA LEU A 8 -5.22 -51.91 42.52
C LEU A 8 -4.90 -51.26 41.14
N ALA A 9 -5.87 -51.29 40.22
CA ALA A 9 -5.81 -50.55 38.98
C ALA A 9 -6.22 -49.09 39.27
N ALA A 10 -5.25 -48.19 39.29
CA ALA A 10 -5.46 -46.75 39.35
C ALA A 10 -5.87 -46.24 37.96
N TRP A 11 -7.12 -45.82 37.80
CA TRP A 11 -7.60 -45.13 36.60
C TRP A 11 -7.10 -43.67 36.62
N LEU A 12 -6.15 -43.35 35.75
CA LEU A 12 -5.71 -41.96 35.49
C LEU A 12 -6.77 -41.32 34.60
N ALA A 13 -7.70 -40.56 35.16
CA ALA A 13 -8.64 -39.75 34.39
C ALA A 13 -7.87 -38.56 33.77
N LEU A 14 -7.55 -38.66 32.48
CA LEU A 14 -7.08 -37.53 31.71
C LEU A 14 -8.22 -36.51 31.60
N ALA A 15 -8.14 -35.40 32.32
CA ALA A 15 -9.03 -34.28 32.17
C ALA A 15 -8.72 -33.57 30.83
N ILE A 16 -9.45 -33.92 29.77
CA ILE A 16 -9.43 -33.15 28.51
C ILE A 16 -10.21 -31.87 28.82
N GLY A 17 -9.44 -30.80 29.10
CA GLY A 17 -10.02 -29.46 29.21
C GLY A 17 -10.66 -29.06 27.87
N PRO A 18 -11.70 -28.22 27.85
CA PRO A 18 -12.28 -27.74 26.61
C PRO A 18 -11.20 -27.02 25.79
N ALA A 19 -10.94 -27.50 24.60
CA ALA A 19 -10.10 -26.81 23.64
C ALA A 19 -10.75 -25.45 23.35
N VAL A 20 -10.11 -24.36 23.75
CA VAL A 20 -10.55 -23.01 23.39
C VAL A 20 -10.38 -22.90 21.87
N GLN A 21 -11.47 -23.09 21.17
CA GLN A 21 -11.50 -22.94 19.72
C GLN A 21 -11.30 -21.46 19.43
N ALA A 22 -10.18 -21.11 18.81
CA ALA A 22 -9.94 -19.74 18.38
C ALA A 22 -11.10 -19.31 17.48
N ALA A 23 -11.72 -18.17 17.79
CA ALA A 23 -12.78 -17.63 16.96
C ALA A 23 -12.27 -17.41 15.55
N ALA A 24 -13.07 -17.73 14.54
CA ALA A 24 -12.72 -17.46 13.15
C ALA A 24 -12.42 -15.95 12.97
N PRO A 25 -11.44 -15.59 12.17
CA PRO A 25 -11.14 -14.21 11.91
C PRO A 25 -12.34 -13.49 11.27
N PRO A 26 -12.52 -12.18 11.53
CA PRO A 26 -13.61 -11.42 10.93
C PRO A 26 -13.45 -11.35 9.42
N ASP A 27 -14.58 -11.33 8.72
CA ASP A 27 -14.61 -11.17 7.26
C ASP A 27 -14.54 -9.68 6.90
N LEU A 28 -13.44 -9.27 6.26
CA LEU A 28 -13.23 -7.92 5.75
C LEU A 28 -13.79 -7.72 4.34
N SER A 29 -14.26 -8.78 3.68
CA SER A 29 -14.72 -8.74 2.29
C SER A 29 -15.84 -7.72 2.09
N GLY A 30 -15.82 -7.10 0.92
CA GLY A 30 -16.83 -6.14 0.47
C GLY A 30 -16.24 -4.86 -0.08
N ARG A 31 -17.10 -3.90 -0.39
CA ARG A 31 -16.76 -2.61 -0.96
C ARG A 31 -16.80 -1.51 0.09
N TRP A 32 -15.81 -0.64 0.01
CA TRP A 32 -15.52 0.34 1.02
C TRP A 32 -15.16 1.69 0.38
N LEU A 33 -15.75 2.77 0.87
CA LEU A 33 -15.43 4.13 0.43
C LEU A 33 -14.61 4.86 1.49
N PRO A 34 -13.57 5.61 1.10
CA PRO A 34 -12.72 6.32 2.05
C PRO A 34 -13.48 7.41 2.78
N VAL A 35 -13.20 7.57 4.08
CA VAL A 35 -13.79 8.59 4.95
C VAL A 35 -12.68 9.51 5.45
N THR A 36 -12.43 10.59 4.73
CA THR A 36 -11.34 11.53 5.03
C THR A 36 -11.51 12.17 6.41
N SER A 37 -12.74 12.49 6.83
CA SER A 37 -13.03 13.11 8.12
C SER A 37 -12.73 12.24 9.34
N LEU A 38 -12.59 10.93 9.17
CA LEU A 38 -12.20 9.96 10.20
C LEU A 38 -10.76 9.47 10.05
N SER A 39 -10.09 9.88 8.98
CA SER A 39 -8.69 9.54 8.69
C SER A 39 -7.76 10.61 9.25
N THR A 40 -6.54 10.21 9.67
CA THR A 40 -5.56 11.18 10.14
C THR A 40 -4.84 11.85 8.97
N PRO A 41 -4.60 13.16 9.02
CA PRO A 41 -3.74 13.82 8.04
C PRO A 41 -2.28 13.41 8.21
N TRP A 42 -1.45 13.75 7.24
CA TRP A 42 0.00 13.69 7.39
C TRP A 42 0.43 14.65 8.51
N PRO A 43 1.48 14.30 9.30
CA PRO A 43 2.00 15.21 10.31
C PRO A 43 2.62 16.46 9.67
N GLU A 44 2.41 17.60 10.30
CA GLU A 44 3.02 18.88 9.91
C GLU A 44 3.77 19.49 11.11
N PRO A 45 5.09 19.68 10.99
CA PRO A 45 5.94 19.31 9.84
C PRO A 45 6.19 17.81 9.73
N LEU A 46 6.47 17.33 8.50
CA LEU A 46 6.91 15.96 8.29
C LEU A 46 8.28 15.74 8.96
N PRO A 47 8.49 14.60 9.68
CA PRO A 47 9.76 14.29 10.31
C PRO A 47 10.81 13.79 9.30
N LEU A 48 11.16 14.61 8.32
CA LEU A 48 12.06 14.25 7.24
C LEU A 48 13.54 14.34 7.64
N THR A 49 14.33 13.39 7.15
CA THR A 49 15.80 13.53 7.13
C THR A 49 16.20 14.68 6.21
N PRO A 50 17.41 15.28 6.36
CA PRO A 50 17.85 16.33 5.44
C PRO A 50 17.83 15.91 3.96
N SER A 51 18.24 14.67 3.66
CA SER A 51 18.22 14.14 2.29
C SER A 51 16.81 13.95 1.74
N ALA A 52 15.87 13.48 2.55
CA ALA A 52 14.47 13.34 2.12
C ALA A 52 13.80 14.71 1.90
N ARG A 53 14.14 15.70 2.72
CA ARG A 53 13.65 17.07 2.55
C ARG A 53 14.17 17.67 1.24
N GLN A 54 15.43 17.42 0.91
CA GLN A 54 15.99 17.88 -0.36
C GLN A 54 15.31 17.21 -1.56
N ARG A 55 15.13 15.87 -1.52
CA ARG A 55 14.41 15.16 -2.60
C ARG A 55 12.98 15.69 -2.78
N LEU A 56 12.28 15.97 -1.66
CA LEU A 56 10.93 16.53 -1.73
C LEU A 56 10.91 17.95 -2.34
N ALA A 57 11.92 18.77 -2.02
CA ALA A 57 12.06 20.13 -2.59
C ALA A 57 12.41 20.13 -4.09
N ASP A 58 13.15 19.12 -4.53
CA ASP A 58 13.57 18.97 -5.93
C ASP A 58 12.52 18.29 -6.82
N PHE A 59 11.44 17.77 -6.24
CA PHE A 59 10.38 17.05 -6.95
C PHE A 59 9.63 17.99 -7.91
N GLN A 60 9.52 17.55 -9.14
CA GLN A 60 8.75 18.23 -10.19
C GLN A 60 7.66 17.27 -10.71
N PRO A 61 6.36 17.54 -10.44
CA PRO A 61 5.28 16.62 -10.80
C PRO A 61 5.27 16.22 -12.28
N ASP A 62 5.52 17.18 -13.17
CA ASP A 62 5.51 16.93 -14.62
C ASP A 62 6.64 16.03 -15.12
N ARG A 63 7.67 15.82 -14.30
CA ARG A 63 8.84 15.02 -14.64
C ARG A 63 8.91 13.74 -13.79
N ASP A 64 8.60 13.85 -12.51
CA ASP A 64 8.98 12.87 -11.51
C ASP A 64 7.79 12.09 -10.95
N GLU A 65 6.53 12.42 -11.34
CA GLU A 65 5.32 11.73 -10.89
C GLU A 65 5.07 10.44 -11.70
N PRO A 66 5.35 9.23 -11.12
CA PRO A 66 5.24 7.99 -11.90
C PRO A 66 3.82 7.69 -12.39
N ALA A 67 2.81 8.08 -11.61
CA ALA A 67 1.42 7.87 -12.00
C ALA A 67 1.04 8.62 -13.28
N GLY A 68 1.74 9.69 -13.57
CA GLY A 68 1.62 10.40 -14.82
C GLY A 68 2.11 9.62 -16.03
N PHE A 69 3.01 8.69 -15.84
CA PHE A 69 3.49 7.74 -16.86
C PHE A 69 2.76 6.40 -16.80
N CYS A 70 1.54 6.40 -16.28
CA CYS A 70 0.71 5.22 -16.12
C CYS A 70 1.31 4.11 -15.23
N MET A 71 2.29 4.46 -14.39
CA MET A 71 2.79 3.55 -13.37
C MET A 71 1.78 3.48 -12.21
N PRO A 72 1.71 2.35 -11.50
CA PRO A 72 0.84 2.22 -10.35
C PRO A 72 1.11 3.28 -9.28
N LEU A 73 0.09 3.67 -8.50
CA LEU A 73 0.32 4.46 -7.29
C LEU A 73 1.17 3.68 -6.29
N GLY A 74 0.94 2.38 -6.24
CA GLY A 74 1.65 1.47 -5.36
C GLY A 74 1.22 1.55 -3.90
N THR A 75 1.79 0.67 -3.09
CA THR A 75 1.59 0.62 -1.65
C THR A 75 2.60 1.54 -0.94
N PRO A 76 2.22 2.33 0.07
CA PRO A 76 0.87 2.50 0.63
C PRO A 76 0.06 3.64 -0.01
N ARG A 77 0.55 4.27 -1.05
CA ARG A 77 -0.06 5.48 -1.62
C ARG A 77 -1.50 5.26 -2.08
N ASN A 78 -1.82 4.08 -2.65
CA ASN A 78 -3.18 3.72 -3.02
C ASN A 78 -4.16 3.76 -1.82
N THR A 79 -3.71 3.32 -0.63
CA THR A 79 -4.46 3.43 0.63
C THR A 79 -4.47 4.87 1.17
N LEU A 80 -3.35 5.58 1.02
CA LEU A 80 -3.15 6.91 1.61
C LEU A 80 -3.75 8.05 0.79
N SER A 81 -4.08 7.84 -0.47
CA SER A 81 -4.64 8.88 -1.36
C SER A 81 -5.95 9.49 -0.85
N GLY A 82 -6.72 8.73 -0.04
CA GLY A 82 -7.98 9.19 0.56
C GLY A 82 -9.13 9.31 -0.43
N THR A 83 -8.95 8.94 -1.69
CA THR A 83 -9.95 9.06 -2.76
C THR A 83 -10.27 7.75 -3.45
N SER A 84 -9.43 6.72 -3.24
CA SER A 84 -9.59 5.44 -3.92
C SER A 84 -10.64 4.56 -3.25
N PRO A 85 -11.72 4.18 -3.93
CA PRO A 85 -12.59 3.09 -3.49
C PRO A 85 -11.77 1.81 -3.35
N LEU A 86 -12.17 0.97 -2.40
CA LEU A 86 -11.50 -0.27 -2.06
C LEU A 86 -12.48 -1.42 -2.09
N GLU A 87 -12.14 -2.51 -2.78
CA GLU A 87 -12.80 -3.81 -2.62
C GLU A 87 -11.84 -4.78 -1.94
N VAL A 88 -12.35 -5.49 -0.94
CA VAL A 88 -11.60 -6.52 -0.21
C VAL A 88 -12.19 -7.88 -0.54
N LEU A 89 -11.33 -8.82 -0.91
CA LEU A 89 -11.68 -10.22 -1.11
C LEU A 89 -10.82 -11.07 -0.17
N GLN A 90 -11.46 -11.78 0.73
CA GLN A 90 -10.81 -12.61 1.74
C GLN A 90 -11.00 -14.09 1.44
N THR A 91 -9.89 -14.83 1.45
CA THR A 91 -9.88 -16.30 1.40
C THR A 91 -9.17 -16.84 2.64
N ALA A 92 -9.12 -18.16 2.78
CA ALA A 92 -8.46 -18.79 3.93
C ALA A 92 -6.94 -18.49 4.00
N ASP A 93 -6.29 -18.30 2.84
CA ASP A 93 -4.84 -18.16 2.72
C ASP A 93 -4.37 -16.76 2.24
N ARG A 94 -5.31 -15.87 1.89
CA ARG A 94 -4.99 -14.55 1.31
C ARG A 94 -6.07 -13.52 1.58
N VAL A 95 -5.64 -12.26 1.59
CA VAL A 95 -6.52 -11.11 1.42
C VAL A 95 -6.07 -10.32 0.20
N TYR A 96 -7.02 -9.96 -0.65
CA TYR A 96 -6.79 -9.10 -1.80
C TYR A 96 -7.41 -7.74 -1.52
N PHE A 97 -6.62 -6.69 -1.68
CA PHE A 97 -7.08 -5.32 -1.68
C PHE A 97 -7.06 -4.81 -3.12
N VAL A 98 -8.24 -4.56 -3.66
CA VAL A 98 -8.42 -4.03 -5.02
C VAL A 98 -8.72 -2.56 -4.91
N PHE A 99 -7.78 -1.72 -5.29
CA PHE A 99 -7.89 -0.28 -5.29
C PHE A 99 -8.26 0.24 -6.67
N GLN A 100 -9.16 1.20 -6.70
CA GLN A 100 -9.48 1.95 -7.90
C GLN A 100 -9.02 3.40 -7.73
N PRO A 101 -7.79 3.73 -8.09
CA PRO A 101 -7.30 5.10 -7.97
C PRO A 101 -7.79 5.95 -9.15
N ASN A 102 -9.02 6.46 -9.05
CA ASN A 102 -9.63 7.37 -10.00
C ASN A 102 -9.43 6.97 -11.49
N LEU A 103 -8.73 7.80 -12.28
CA LEU A 103 -8.47 7.56 -13.71
C LEU A 103 -7.25 6.68 -13.99
N LEU A 104 -6.62 6.14 -12.95
CA LEU A 104 -5.47 5.26 -13.07
C LEU A 104 -5.90 3.80 -13.16
N ASN A 105 -4.92 2.93 -13.43
CA ASN A 105 -5.17 1.49 -13.51
C ASN A 105 -5.65 0.93 -12.16
N THR A 106 -6.54 -0.05 -12.21
CA THR A 106 -6.92 -0.82 -11.02
C THR A 106 -5.71 -1.58 -10.48
N GLU A 107 -5.48 -1.48 -9.18
CA GLU A 107 -4.35 -2.11 -8.51
C GLU A 107 -4.84 -3.21 -7.56
N THR A 108 -4.28 -4.41 -7.69
CA THR A 108 -4.62 -5.55 -6.84
C THR A 108 -3.43 -5.95 -5.99
N ARG A 109 -3.48 -5.62 -4.71
CA ARG A 109 -2.48 -6.01 -3.71
C ARG A 109 -2.87 -7.34 -3.08
N ARG A 110 -1.91 -8.27 -3.00
CA ARG A 110 -2.08 -9.58 -2.35
C ARG A 110 -1.37 -9.60 -1.02
N VAL A 111 -2.08 -9.98 0.02
CA VAL A 111 -1.52 -10.26 1.35
C VAL A 111 -1.61 -11.75 1.59
N TYR A 112 -0.47 -12.41 1.73
CA TYR A 112 -0.42 -13.84 2.01
C TYR A 112 -0.56 -14.10 3.50
N LEU A 113 -1.47 -14.98 3.88
CA LEU A 113 -1.79 -15.38 5.26
C LEU A 113 -1.12 -16.71 5.64
N ASP A 114 0.04 -16.96 5.06
CA ASP A 114 0.85 -18.12 5.38
C ASP A 114 1.88 -17.79 6.47
N ASP A 115 2.39 -18.83 7.17
CA ASP A 115 3.35 -18.67 8.25
C ASP A 115 4.78 -18.34 7.79
N ARG A 116 4.96 -18.07 6.50
CA ARG A 116 6.27 -17.68 5.98
C ARG A 116 6.68 -16.33 6.55
N PRO A 117 7.96 -16.17 6.94
CA PRO A 117 8.45 -14.89 7.42
C PRO A 117 8.36 -13.82 6.32
N VAL A 118 8.30 -12.56 6.73
CA VAL A 118 8.50 -11.43 5.80
C VAL A 118 9.89 -11.58 5.19
N PRO A 119 10.01 -11.62 3.86
CA PRO A 119 11.31 -11.83 3.24
C PRO A 119 12.29 -10.70 3.55
N ASP A 120 13.58 -11.01 3.46
CA ASP A 120 14.60 -9.96 3.47
C ASP A 120 14.44 -9.13 2.19
N GLN A 121 14.28 -7.82 2.36
CA GLN A 121 14.07 -6.87 1.29
C GLN A 121 15.19 -6.91 0.24
N ALA A 122 16.43 -7.13 0.67
CA ALA A 122 17.60 -7.23 -0.21
C ALA A 122 17.56 -8.44 -1.17
N GLN A 123 16.71 -9.43 -0.89
CA GLN A 123 16.57 -10.66 -1.67
C GLN A 123 15.36 -10.63 -2.63
N LEU A 124 14.59 -9.56 -2.62
CA LEU A 124 13.38 -9.43 -3.42
C LEU A 124 13.60 -8.47 -4.59
N PRO A 125 13.13 -8.82 -5.80
CA PRO A 125 12.94 -7.80 -6.81
C PRO A 125 11.90 -6.80 -6.32
N PRO A 126 12.17 -5.48 -6.39
CA PRO A 126 11.22 -4.49 -5.97
C PRO A 126 9.99 -4.47 -6.88
N THR A 127 8.83 -4.15 -6.32
CA THR A 127 7.58 -3.98 -7.06
C THR A 127 6.79 -2.78 -6.54
N TRP A 128 5.87 -2.24 -7.35
CA TRP A 128 5.03 -1.11 -6.96
C TRP A 128 4.17 -1.40 -5.72
N LEU A 129 3.72 -2.64 -5.56
CA LEU A 129 2.86 -3.07 -4.46
C LEU A 129 3.64 -3.71 -3.30
N GLY A 130 4.94 -3.95 -3.50
CA GLY A 130 5.77 -4.66 -2.54
C GLY A 130 5.37 -6.11 -2.33
N THR A 131 6.01 -6.75 -1.36
CA THR A 131 5.64 -8.09 -0.88
C THR A 131 5.00 -7.99 0.49
N SER A 132 3.73 -8.40 0.59
CA SER A 132 2.93 -8.30 1.81
C SER A 132 2.70 -9.67 2.44
N ARG A 133 2.93 -9.77 3.75
CA ARG A 133 2.62 -10.92 4.59
C ARG A 133 1.69 -10.48 5.70
N GLY A 134 0.66 -11.26 5.94
CA GLY A 134 -0.34 -10.97 6.96
C GLY A 134 -0.54 -12.13 7.92
N ARG A 135 -0.97 -11.83 9.13
CA ARG A 135 -1.47 -12.79 10.11
C ARG A 135 -2.58 -12.18 10.91
N TRP A 136 -3.50 -13.01 11.35
CA TRP A 136 -4.55 -12.61 12.26
C TRP A 136 -4.04 -12.61 13.72
N GLU A 137 -4.22 -11.50 14.39
CA GLU A 137 -4.01 -11.34 15.83
C GLU A 137 -5.39 -11.03 16.47
N GLY A 138 -6.12 -12.09 16.83
CA GLY A 138 -7.53 -11.97 17.24
C GLY A 138 -8.39 -11.45 16.08
N SER A 139 -8.99 -10.27 16.25
CA SER A 139 -9.84 -9.64 15.24
C SER A 139 -9.09 -8.64 14.33
N VAL A 140 -7.78 -8.54 14.45
CA VAL A 140 -6.93 -7.60 13.70
C VAL A 140 -6.06 -8.35 12.71
N LEU A 141 -6.13 -7.98 11.45
CA LEU A 141 -5.19 -8.45 10.43
C LEU A 141 -3.95 -7.54 10.44
N LYS A 142 -2.85 -8.06 10.97
CA LYS A 142 -1.56 -7.40 10.90
C LYS A 142 -0.86 -7.74 9.59
N VAL A 143 -0.46 -6.73 8.85
CA VAL A 143 0.22 -6.86 7.55
C VAL A 143 1.58 -6.16 7.62
N GLN A 144 2.61 -6.82 7.10
CA GLN A 144 3.93 -6.23 6.89
C GLN A 144 4.27 -6.25 5.41
N THR A 145 4.77 -5.13 4.89
CA THR A 145 5.13 -4.97 3.48
C THR A 145 6.53 -4.39 3.36
N VAL A 146 7.30 -5.00 2.46
CA VAL A 146 8.68 -4.62 2.11
C VAL A 146 8.89 -4.75 0.59
N GLY A 147 10.02 -4.27 0.09
CA GLY A 147 10.41 -4.46 -1.32
C GLY A 147 9.61 -3.59 -2.29
N LEU A 148 9.39 -2.33 -1.92
CA LEU A 148 8.78 -1.37 -2.83
C LEU A 148 9.75 -0.92 -3.91
N GLU A 149 9.21 -0.64 -5.10
CA GLU A 149 9.93 -0.01 -6.20
C GLU A 149 10.51 1.34 -5.75
N PRO A 150 11.84 1.61 -5.96
CA PRO A 150 12.45 2.87 -5.52
C PRO A 150 11.78 4.14 -6.04
N GLN A 151 11.08 4.04 -7.16
CA GLN A 151 10.34 5.16 -7.76
C GLN A 151 8.93 5.33 -7.18
N ALA A 152 8.43 4.37 -6.38
CA ALA A 152 7.12 4.49 -5.76
C ALA A 152 7.11 5.65 -4.75
N LEU A 153 6.08 6.48 -4.82
CA LEU A 153 5.91 7.61 -3.90
C LEU A 153 4.94 7.25 -2.78
N LEU A 154 5.17 7.80 -1.60
CA LEU A 154 4.25 7.67 -0.46
C LEU A 154 3.07 8.64 -0.55
N ALA A 155 3.27 9.76 -1.25
CA ALA A 155 2.25 10.78 -1.48
C ALA A 155 2.46 11.50 -2.81
N GLY A 156 1.39 12.06 -3.38
CA GLY A 156 1.41 12.74 -4.69
C GLY A 156 2.18 14.06 -4.74
N ASN A 157 2.67 14.53 -3.61
CA ASN A 157 3.54 15.71 -3.52
C ASN A 157 5.04 15.39 -3.68
N GLY A 158 5.39 14.16 -4.05
CA GLY A 158 6.79 13.74 -4.21
C GLY A 158 7.44 13.13 -2.97
N LEU A 159 6.65 12.87 -1.92
CA LEU A 159 7.18 12.20 -0.73
C LEU A 159 7.64 10.79 -1.11
N SER A 160 8.95 10.60 -1.17
CA SER A 160 9.60 9.33 -1.52
C SER A 160 10.02 8.54 -0.29
N HIS A 161 10.36 7.28 -0.50
CA HIS A 161 10.94 6.40 0.51
C HIS A 161 12.38 6.01 0.16
N GLY A 162 13.07 5.40 1.10
CA GLY A 162 14.37 4.78 0.93
C GLY A 162 14.29 3.25 0.80
N PRO A 163 15.43 2.59 0.57
CA PRO A 163 15.48 1.13 0.40
C PRO A 163 15.17 0.35 1.68
N LYS A 164 15.18 0.99 2.85
CA LYS A 164 14.86 0.33 4.13
C LYS A 164 13.42 0.53 4.57
N PHE A 165 12.59 1.09 3.72
CA PHE A 165 11.19 1.32 4.03
C PHE A 165 10.46 0.03 4.43
N ARG A 166 9.72 0.10 5.52
CA ARG A 166 8.83 -0.96 6.02
C ARG A 166 7.48 -0.37 6.33
N LEU A 167 6.45 -1.02 5.86
CA LEU A 167 5.07 -0.69 6.19
C LEU A 167 4.52 -1.77 7.12
N THR A 168 3.92 -1.35 8.23
CA THR A 168 3.11 -2.22 9.08
C THR A 168 1.71 -1.66 9.14
N GLU A 169 0.71 -2.49 8.91
CA GLU A 169 -0.70 -2.13 8.89
C GLU A 169 -1.47 -3.04 9.86
N HIS A 170 -2.51 -2.48 10.45
CA HIS A 170 -3.44 -3.20 11.32
C HIS A 170 -4.87 -2.95 10.83
N TRP A 171 -5.36 -3.89 10.04
CA TRP A 171 -6.69 -3.84 9.45
C TRP A 171 -7.71 -4.45 10.39
N HIS A 172 -8.77 -3.73 10.72
CA HIS A 172 -9.83 -4.22 11.57
C HIS A 172 -11.18 -3.57 11.28
N LEU A 173 -12.26 -4.25 11.65
CA LEU A 173 -13.60 -3.70 11.56
C LEU A 173 -13.90 -2.84 12.77
N GLY A 174 -14.65 -1.78 12.54
CA GLY A 174 -15.19 -0.90 13.56
C GLY A 174 -16.65 -0.54 13.28
N ARG A 175 -17.19 0.33 14.11
CA ARG A 175 -18.52 0.91 13.91
C ARG A 175 -18.50 2.40 14.18
N ASP A 176 -19.01 3.16 13.24
CA ASP A 176 -19.26 4.60 13.36
C ASP A 176 -20.73 4.85 13.60
N THR A 177 -21.08 5.86 14.39
CA THR A 177 -22.48 6.12 14.77
C THR A 177 -23.33 6.62 13.61
N GLN A 178 -22.72 7.27 12.61
CA GLN A 178 -23.42 7.81 11.46
C GLN A 178 -23.34 6.89 10.23
N ARG A 179 -22.23 6.16 10.08
CA ARG A 179 -21.91 5.36 8.88
C ARG A 179 -22.07 3.85 9.08
N GLY A 180 -22.31 3.41 10.32
CA GLY A 180 -22.43 1.99 10.63
C GLY A 180 -21.10 1.26 10.57
N ARG A 181 -21.00 0.21 9.77
CA ARG A 181 -19.79 -0.62 9.63
C ARG A 181 -18.67 0.15 8.92
N ILE A 182 -17.51 0.18 9.55
CA ILE A 182 -16.29 0.79 8.97
C ILE A 182 -15.14 -0.20 8.97
N LEU A 183 -14.24 -0.05 8.04
CA LEU A 183 -12.95 -0.73 7.97
C LEU A 183 -11.85 0.29 8.30
N ILE A 184 -10.97 -0.06 9.20
CA ILE A 184 -9.91 0.80 9.70
C ILE A 184 -8.57 0.16 9.37
N ASP A 185 -7.65 0.98 8.88
CA ASP A 185 -6.23 0.64 8.73
C ASP A 185 -5.39 1.62 9.56
N ASP A 186 -4.71 1.09 10.57
CA ASP A 186 -3.71 1.80 11.35
C ASP A 186 -2.33 1.48 10.76
N LEU A 187 -1.70 2.49 10.15
CA LEU A 187 -0.44 2.35 9.43
C LEU A 187 0.74 2.88 10.25
N LEU A 188 1.84 2.15 10.19
CA LEU A 188 3.16 2.59 10.64
C LEU A 188 4.11 2.57 9.46
N LEU A 189 4.59 3.75 9.06
CA LEU A 189 5.59 3.94 8.03
C LEU A 189 6.95 4.11 8.72
N ASP A 190 7.83 3.15 8.55
CA ASP A 190 9.17 3.15 9.15
C ASP A 190 10.22 3.14 8.04
N ASP A 191 11.01 4.22 8.00
CA ASP A 191 12.05 4.42 7.00
C ASP A 191 13.16 5.33 7.56
N PRO A 192 14.24 4.76 8.07
CA PRO A 192 15.34 5.55 8.65
C PRO A 192 16.11 6.38 7.60
N ASP A 193 15.95 6.07 6.30
CA ASP A 193 16.58 6.84 5.23
C ASP A 193 15.75 8.08 4.83
N ALA A 194 14.44 8.05 5.11
CA ALA A 194 13.53 9.16 4.79
C ALA A 194 13.04 9.93 6.03
N PHE A 195 12.83 9.25 7.16
CA PHE A 195 12.22 9.83 8.35
C PHE A 195 13.13 9.80 9.56
N THR A 196 13.12 10.87 10.34
CA THR A 196 13.80 10.96 11.63
C THR A 196 13.05 10.24 12.75
N ALA A 197 11.77 9.93 12.53
CA ALA A 197 10.91 9.11 13.39
C ALA A 197 9.82 8.44 12.54
N PRO A 198 9.37 7.22 12.91
CA PRO A 198 8.29 6.55 12.18
C PRO A 198 6.99 7.37 12.18
N ILE A 199 6.27 7.36 11.06
CA ILE A 199 5.01 8.06 10.89
C ILE A 199 3.85 7.10 11.13
N ARG A 200 2.88 7.52 11.96
CA ARG A 200 1.65 6.79 12.23
C ARG A 200 0.49 7.50 11.57
N LEU A 201 -0.29 6.74 10.79
CA LEU A 201 -1.47 7.24 10.12
C LEU A 201 -2.64 6.28 10.36
N ARG A 202 -3.85 6.79 10.23
CA ARG A 202 -5.08 5.99 10.19
C ARG A 202 -5.85 6.31 8.93
N ARG A 203 -6.34 5.25 8.28
CA ARG A 203 -7.31 5.37 7.19
C ARG A 203 -8.59 4.66 7.58
N VAL A 204 -9.70 5.29 7.27
CA VAL A 204 -11.03 4.77 7.58
C VAL A 204 -11.84 4.72 6.30
N PHE A 205 -12.55 3.60 6.14
CA PHE A 205 -13.43 3.35 5.00
C PHE A 205 -14.82 2.97 5.52
N ALA A 206 -15.86 3.53 4.94
CA ALA A 206 -17.24 3.18 5.25
C ALA A 206 -17.72 2.02 4.35
N TRP A 207 -18.53 1.13 4.91
CA TRP A 207 -19.20 0.07 4.18
C TRP A 207 -20.08 0.65 3.08
N ALA A 208 -19.89 0.19 1.85
CA ALA A 208 -20.60 0.69 0.66
C ALA A 208 -20.88 -0.46 -0.33
N PRO A 209 -21.81 -1.40 0.01
CA PRO A 209 -22.04 -2.60 -0.78
C PRO A 209 -22.51 -2.29 -2.21
N ASP A 210 -23.18 -1.16 -2.40
CA ASP A 210 -23.70 -0.72 -3.70
C ASP A 210 -22.73 0.15 -4.49
N ALA A 211 -21.53 0.44 -3.93
CA ALA A 211 -20.54 1.22 -4.65
C ALA A 211 -20.07 0.46 -5.90
N THR A 212 -19.98 1.15 -7.03
CA THR A 212 -19.45 0.59 -8.25
C THR A 212 -17.98 0.93 -8.35
N LEU A 213 -17.12 -0.09 -8.46
CA LEU A 213 -15.76 0.08 -8.88
C LEU A 213 -15.72 0.04 -10.41
N GLN A 214 -15.10 1.03 -11.00
CA GLN A 214 -14.93 1.10 -12.45
C GLN A 214 -13.52 0.68 -12.82
N ASP A 215 -13.34 0.08 -13.97
CA ASP A 215 -12.01 -0.16 -14.49
C ASP A 215 -11.36 1.18 -14.83
N GLY A 216 -10.22 1.44 -14.21
CA GLY A 216 -9.43 2.62 -14.53
C GLY A 216 -8.67 2.42 -15.82
N HIS A 217 -8.60 3.49 -16.62
CA HIS A 217 -7.71 3.49 -17.78
C HIS A 217 -6.79 4.68 -17.69
N CYS A 218 -5.50 4.42 -17.62
CA CYS A 218 -4.52 5.46 -17.79
C CYS A 218 -4.33 5.80 -19.27
N SER A 219 -4.27 7.08 -19.59
CA SER A 219 -3.99 7.55 -20.94
C SER A 219 -2.62 8.19 -21.02
N GLU A 220 -1.63 7.47 -21.51
CA GLU A 220 -0.28 7.98 -21.79
C GLU A 220 -0.30 9.21 -22.71
N ARG A 221 -1.29 9.30 -23.58
CA ARG A 221 -1.43 10.42 -24.52
C ARG A 221 -1.61 11.75 -23.81
N LEU A 222 -2.44 11.81 -22.79
CA LEU A 222 -2.64 13.04 -22.01
C LEU A 222 -1.35 13.51 -21.34
N TRP A 223 -0.54 12.56 -20.93
CA TRP A 223 0.74 12.83 -20.29
C TRP A 223 1.80 13.26 -21.26
N ILE A 224 1.88 12.63 -22.44
CA ILE A 224 2.76 13.05 -23.53
C ILE A 224 2.43 14.49 -23.92
N ASP A 225 1.17 14.86 -24.02
CA ASP A 225 0.74 16.23 -24.34
C ASP A 225 1.12 17.22 -23.22
N ALA A 226 1.08 16.82 -21.96
CA ALA A 226 1.53 17.65 -20.84
C ALA A 226 3.05 17.86 -20.85
N LEU A 227 3.83 16.79 -21.10
CA LEU A 227 5.29 16.87 -21.28
C LEU A 227 5.69 17.76 -22.45
N TRP A 228 4.98 17.68 -23.57
CA TRP A 228 5.22 18.55 -24.71
C TRP A 228 4.97 20.01 -24.37
N ARG A 229 3.87 20.31 -23.67
CA ARG A 229 3.58 21.67 -23.23
C ARG A 229 4.64 22.21 -22.27
N HIS A 230 5.11 21.39 -21.35
CA HIS A 230 6.19 21.75 -20.43
C HIS A 230 7.50 22.05 -21.20
N ARG A 231 7.93 21.15 -22.09
CA ARG A 231 9.13 21.35 -22.95
C ARG A 231 9.03 22.59 -23.83
N LEU A 232 7.85 22.88 -24.38
CA LEU A 232 7.63 24.10 -25.16
C LEU A 232 7.72 25.35 -24.29
N ALA A 233 7.22 25.30 -23.05
CA ALA A 233 7.34 26.40 -22.09
C ALA A 233 8.79 26.64 -21.68
N GLU A 234 9.54 25.58 -21.35
CA GLU A 234 10.98 25.67 -21.04
C GLU A 234 11.78 26.24 -22.23
N HIS A 235 11.46 25.78 -23.43
CA HIS A 235 12.09 26.29 -24.65
C HIS A 235 11.82 27.80 -24.85
N ALA A 236 10.58 28.25 -24.61
CA ALA A 236 10.21 29.64 -24.72
C ALA A 236 10.92 30.51 -23.68
N ILE A 237 11.10 30.01 -22.46
CA ILE A 237 11.85 30.68 -21.38
C ILE A 237 13.35 30.76 -21.76
N ALA A 238 13.93 29.65 -22.22
CA ALA A 238 15.34 29.61 -22.63
C ALA A 238 15.64 30.54 -23.79
N THR A 239 14.72 30.63 -24.77
CA THR A 239 14.86 31.55 -25.92
C THR A 239 14.79 33.00 -25.49
N ARG A 240 13.91 33.38 -24.57
CA ARG A 240 13.80 34.73 -23.99
C ARG A 240 15.06 35.11 -23.20
N ALA A 241 15.71 34.14 -22.55
CA ALA A 241 16.94 34.33 -21.78
C ALA A 241 18.21 34.34 -22.62
N GLY A 242 18.12 34.28 -23.95
CA GLY A 242 19.27 34.30 -24.87
C GLY A 242 20.14 33.03 -24.81
N LYS A 243 19.63 31.92 -24.24
CA LYS A 243 20.35 30.64 -24.22
C LYS A 243 20.23 29.92 -25.57
N PRO A 244 21.27 29.19 -26.02
CA PRO A 244 21.22 28.44 -27.27
C PRO A 244 20.06 27.41 -27.21
N LYS A 245 19.36 27.25 -28.35
CA LYS A 245 18.26 26.26 -28.49
C LYS A 245 18.76 24.88 -28.09
N PRO A 246 18.06 24.18 -27.16
CA PRO A 246 18.35 22.78 -26.98
C PRO A 246 18.05 22.04 -28.30
N THR A 247 19.05 21.32 -28.80
CA THR A 247 18.92 20.50 -30.02
C THR A 247 17.85 19.44 -29.71
N PRO A 248 16.81 19.28 -30.56
CA PRO A 248 15.83 18.22 -30.32
C PRO A 248 16.57 16.89 -30.48
N GLU A 249 16.78 16.22 -29.35
CA GLU A 249 17.25 14.86 -29.35
C GLU A 249 16.14 14.05 -30.04
N ARG A 250 16.44 13.55 -31.25
CA ARG A 250 15.50 12.70 -31.97
C ARG A 250 15.20 11.51 -31.07
N VAL A 251 13.95 11.36 -30.66
CA VAL A 251 13.42 10.10 -30.14
C VAL A 251 13.50 9.07 -31.27
N ARG A 252 14.70 8.54 -31.49
CA ARG A 252 14.94 7.36 -32.31
C ARG A 252 14.70 6.16 -31.41
N GLY A 253 13.60 5.47 -31.60
CA GLY A 253 13.45 4.15 -30.99
C GLY A 253 12.06 3.71 -30.65
N ALA A 254 11.05 4.01 -31.46
CA ALA A 254 9.76 3.35 -31.32
C ALA A 254 9.03 3.18 -32.65
N ARG A 255 9.76 2.86 -33.73
CA ARG A 255 9.18 2.34 -34.97
C ARG A 255 10.26 1.57 -35.69
N GLU A 256 10.29 0.28 -35.47
CA GLU A 256 10.80 -0.77 -36.38
C GLU A 256 10.97 -2.08 -35.61
N THR A 257 9.87 -2.78 -35.34
CA THR A 257 9.80 -4.24 -35.37
C THR A 257 8.33 -4.62 -35.62
N GLY A 258 7.94 -4.42 -36.84
CA GLY A 258 6.75 -5.03 -37.42
C GLY A 258 7.20 -5.82 -38.66
N GLN A 259 7.54 -7.09 -38.43
CA GLN A 259 7.42 -8.19 -39.40
C GLN A 259 7.15 -9.47 -38.65
#